data_e4b44f5c9476ec482293a5997a0c1f69
#
_entry.id   e4b44f5c9476ec482293a5997a0c1f69
#
_cell.length_a   1.000
_cell.length_b   1.000
_cell.length_c   1.000
_cell.angle_alpha   90.00
_cell.angle_beta   90.00
_cell.angle_gamma   90.00
#
_symmetry.space_group_name_H-M   'P 1'
#
loop_
_entity.id
_entity.type
_entity.pdbx_description
1 polymer ?
#
loop_
_entity_poly.entity_id
_entity_poly.type
_entity_poly.pdbx_seq_one_letter_code
_entity_poly.pdbx_strand_id
1 'polypeptide(L)'
;MPRRPRLDLASAKIRKAVEDALEPGHTYLIAVSGGADSMSLAAACAFLARKDYQFVAVTVDHGLQEGSAEVAARTQRALTDLVLTATVETAEVTETSDGLEADARTARYATLDRAAKAYGASGILLAHTQNDQAETVLLGLLRGSGARSLAGMRPRTGRYIRPLLGITRTETESATTCLLY
;
A
#
# COMPACT_ATOMS: atom_id res chain seq x y z
N MET A 1 -21.64 30.58 -2.78
CA MET A 1 -21.00 29.56 -1.94
C MET A 1 -20.36 28.50 -2.82
N PRO A 2 -19.09 28.22 -2.73
CA PRO A 2 -18.49 27.13 -3.49
C PRO A 2 -19.13 25.80 -3.04
N ARG A 3 -19.65 25.03 -4.00
CA ARG A 3 -20.18 23.69 -3.74
C ARG A 3 -19.03 22.87 -3.13
N ARG A 4 -19.23 22.31 -1.93
CA ARG A 4 -18.33 21.30 -1.39
C ARG A 4 -18.20 20.20 -2.44
N PRO A 5 -16.97 19.80 -2.83
CA PRO A 5 -16.81 18.71 -3.76
C PRO A 5 -17.57 17.50 -3.23
N ARG A 6 -18.43 16.90 -4.04
CA ARG A 6 -19.11 15.66 -3.67
C ARG A 6 -18.03 14.63 -3.40
N LEU A 7 -18.07 14.00 -2.23
CA LEU A 7 -17.20 12.88 -1.93
C LEU A 7 -17.42 11.83 -3.02
N ASP A 8 -16.37 11.51 -3.77
CA ASP A 8 -16.40 10.45 -4.75
C ASP A 8 -16.71 9.11 -4.05
N LEU A 9 -17.62 8.32 -4.64
CA LEU A 9 -18.05 7.04 -4.06
C LEU A 9 -16.88 6.08 -3.85
N ALA A 10 -15.91 6.06 -4.78
CA ALA A 10 -14.71 5.23 -4.67
C ALA A 10 -13.87 5.64 -3.46
N SER A 11 -13.63 6.95 -3.27
CA SER A 11 -12.92 7.47 -2.10
C SER A 11 -13.64 7.13 -0.79
N ALA A 12 -14.97 7.20 -0.76
CA ALA A 12 -15.76 6.83 0.43
C ALA A 12 -15.63 5.33 0.75
N LYS A 13 -15.71 4.47 -0.27
CA LYS A 13 -15.56 3.02 -0.16
C LYS A 13 -14.17 2.64 0.34
N ILE A 14 -13.11 3.24 -0.22
CA ILE A 14 -11.73 3.02 0.19
C ILE A 14 -11.52 3.43 1.65
N ARG A 15 -11.97 4.63 2.05
CA ARG A 15 -11.86 5.11 3.44
C ARG A 15 -12.53 4.16 4.42
N LYS A 16 -13.73 3.68 4.08
CA LYS A 16 -14.44 2.71 4.91
C LYS A 16 -13.69 1.39 5.01
N ALA A 17 -13.19 0.85 3.89
CA ALA A 17 -12.43 -0.39 3.88
C ALA A 17 -11.15 -0.30 4.73
N VAL A 18 -10.46 0.84 4.72
CA VAL A 18 -9.29 1.08 5.58
C VAL A 18 -9.71 1.18 7.05
N GLU A 19 -10.74 1.96 7.37
CA GLU A 19 -11.23 2.12 8.73
C GLU A 19 -11.68 0.80 9.36
N ASP A 20 -12.42 -0.03 8.60
CA ASP A 20 -12.91 -1.34 9.04
C ASP A 20 -11.77 -2.35 9.32
N ALA A 21 -10.59 -2.14 8.73
CA ALA A 21 -9.43 -3.01 8.88
C ALA A 21 -8.50 -2.64 10.05
N LEU A 22 -8.70 -1.48 10.67
CA LEU A 22 -7.78 -0.89 11.64
C LEU A 22 -8.44 -0.67 13.00
N GLU A 23 -7.62 -0.66 14.03
CA GLU A 23 -8.01 -0.30 15.39
C GLU A 23 -7.49 1.10 15.72
N PRO A 24 -8.32 2.01 16.30
CA PRO A 24 -7.86 3.34 16.71
C PRO A 24 -6.83 3.27 17.84
N GLY A 25 -6.10 4.36 18.06
CA GLY A 25 -5.05 4.44 19.09
C GLY A 25 -3.71 3.79 18.70
N HIS A 26 -3.56 3.35 17.46
CA HIS A 26 -2.36 2.68 16.99
C HIS A 26 -1.64 3.42 15.87
N THR A 27 -0.33 3.18 15.77
CA THR A 27 0.49 3.62 14.63
C THR A 27 0.53 2.52 13.58
N TYR A 28 0.31 2.89 12.30
CA TYR A 28 0.39 1.99 11.15
C TYR A 28 1.40 2.51 10.13
N LEU A 29 2.16 1.60 9.53
CA LEU A 29 3.02 1.91 8.41
C LEU A 29 2.24 1.67 7.10
N ILE A 30 2.35 2.58 6.14
CA ILE A 30 1.77 2.46 4.80
C ILE A 30 2.90 2.19 3.81
N ALA A 31 2.89 1.06 3.13
CA ALA A 31 3.83 0.79 2.04
C ALA A 31 3.33 1.46 0.75
N VAL A 32 4.06 2.48 0.26
CA VAL A 32 3.66 3.28 -0.90
C VAL A 32 4.68 3.14 -2.02
N SER A 33 4.23 2.69 -3.19
CA SER A 33 5.06 2.55 -4.40
C SER A 33 4.96 3.73 -5.37
N GLY A 34 4.03 4.67 -5.13
CA GLY A 34 3.72 5.78 -6.02
C GLY A 34 2.67 5.47 -7.10
N GLY A 35 2.24 4.21 -7.25
CA GLY A 35 1.13 3.83 -8.12
C GLY A 35 -0.25 4.19 -7.53
N ALA A 36 -1.29 4.24 -8.38
CA ALA A 36 -2.63 4.67 -8.02
C ALA A 36 -3.21 3.93 -6.79
N ASP A 37 -3.03 2.61 -6.72
CA ASP A 37 -3.53 1.80 -5.61
C ASP A 37 -2.92 2.23 -4.27
N SER A 38 -1.58 2.38 -4.23
CA SER A 38 -0.88 2.77 -3.01
C SER A 38 -1.13 4.24 -2.63
N MET A 39 -1.29 5.13 -3.61
CA MET A 39 -1.62 6.53 -3.36
C MET A 39 -3.06 6.69 -2.86
N SER A 40 -4.02 5.92 -3.38
CA SER A 40 -5.40 5.93 -2.89
C SER A 40 -5.50 5.43 -1.44
N LEU A 41 -4.72 4.40 -1.09
CA LEU A 41 -4.58 3.91 0.29
C LEU A 41 -4.00 5.01 1.20
N ALA A 42 -2.90 5.66 0.79
CA ALA A 42 -2.26 6.72 1.56
C ALA A 42 -3.21 7.91 1.80
N ALA A 43 -3.99 8.30 0.79
CA ALA A 43 -4.96 9.38 0.92
C ALA A 43 -6.13 9.02 1.86
N ALA A 44 -6.59 7.77 1.86
CA ALA A 44 -7.57 7.31 2.83
C ALA A 44 -7.01 7.36 4.26
N CYS A 45 -5.75 6.94 4.46
CA CYS A 45 -5.06 7.04 5.74
C CYS A 45 -4.89 8.49 6.19
N ALA A 46 -4.49 9.40 5.30
CA ALA A 46 -4.37 10.83 5.59
C ALA A 46 -5.72 11.44 6.06
N PHE A 47 -6.83 11.00 5.46
CA PHE A 47 -8.16 11.39 5.94
C PHE A 47 -8.46 10.85 7.34
N LEU A 48 -8.10 9.59 7.61
CA LEU A 48 -8.33 8.93 8.90
C LEU A 48 -7.37 9.41 10.00
N ALA A 49 -6.22 9.99 9.65
CA ALA A 49 -5.30 10.61 10.62
C ALA A 49 -5.93 11.77 11.42
N ARG A 50 -7.08 12.29 10.96
CA ARG A 50 -7.90 13.27 11.72
C ARG A 50 -8.70 12.65 12.86
N LYS A 51 -8.76 11.33 12.90
CA LYS A 51 -9.31 10.52 13.98
C LYS A 51 -8.16 10.01 14.85
N ASP A 52 -8.40 9.05 15.69
CA ASP A 52 -7.38 8.50 16.60
C ASP A 52 -6.48 7.44 15.91
N TYR A 53 -5.86 7.79 14.76
CA TYR A 53 -4.90 6.95 14.04
C TYR A 53 -3.61 7.71 13.75
N GLN A 54 -2.49 7.01 13.81
CA GLN A 54 -1.19 7.54 13.40
C GLN A 54 -0.66 6.74 12.20
N PHE A 55 -0.15 7.45 11.19
CA PHE A 55 0.34 6.83 9.97
C PHE A 55 1.73 7.33 9.61
N VAL A 56 2.59 6.39 9.19
CA VAL A 56 3.90 6.67 8.59
C VAL A 56 3.94 6.02 7.21
N ALA A 57 4.11 6.81 6.18
CA ALA A 57 4.21 6.33 4.81
C ALA A 57 5.68 6.03 4.47
N VAL A 58 5.93 4.83 3.95
CA VAL A 58 7.27 4.36 3.58
C VAL A 58 7.29 3.98 2.11
N THR A 59 8.14 4.64 1.35
CA THR A 59 8.47 4.26 -0.04
C THR A 59 9.78 3.49 -0.01
N VAL A 60 9.78 2.29 -0.58
CA VAL A 60 11.00 1.47 -0.68
C VAL A 60 11.59 1.65 -2.07
N ASP A 61 12.80 2.19 -2.13
CA ASP A 61 13.60 2.25 -3.34
C ASP A 61 14.53 1.04 -3.42
N HIS A 62 14.40 0.28 -4.50
CA HIS A 62 15.22 -0.93 -4.74
C HIS A 62 16.50 -0.64 -5.52
N GLY A 63 16.65 0.57 -6.07
CA GLY A 63 17.81 0.95 -6.89
C GLY A 63 18.01 0.15 -8.18
N LEU A 64 17.02 -0.68 -8.58
CA LEU A 64 17.15 -1.60 -9.70
C LEU A 64 16.89 -0.96 -11.07
N GLN A 65 16.26 0.19 -11.11
CA GLN A 65 15.92 0.91 -12.34
C GLN A 65 16.52 2.30 -12.30
N GLU A 66 17.01 2.75 -13.45
CA GLU A 66 17.43 4.16 -13.62
C GLU A 66 16.24 5.07 -13.33
N GLY A 67 16.46 6.11 -12.52
CA GLY A 67 15.39 7.03 -12.10
C GLY A 67 14.52 6.56 -10.92
N SER A 68 14.79 5.40 -10.31
CA SER A 68 14.01 4.90 -9.16
C SER A 68 14.03 5.88 -7.97
N ALA A 69 15.17 6.51 -7.70
CA ALA A 69 15.31 7.51 -6.64
C ALA A 69 14.45 8.76 -6.89
N GLU A 70 14.33 9.20 -8.16
CA GLU A 70 13.48 10.35 -8.53
C GLU A 70 12.00 10.02 -8.35
N VAL A 71 11.59 8.80 -8.71
CA VAL A 71 10.23 8.31 -8.48
C VAL A 71 9.93 8.26 -6.98
N ALA A 72 10.85 7.72 -6.17
CA ALA A 72 10.71 7.67 -4.73
C ALA A 72 10.62 9.07 -4.10
N ALA A 73 11.46 10.01 -4.53
CA ALA A 73 11.44 11.39 -4.06
C ALA A 73 10.15 12.14 -4.46
N ARG A 74 9.63 11.89 -5.67
CA ARG A 74 8.33 12.43 -6.11
C ARG A 74 7.19 11.88 -5.28
N THR A 75 7.20 10.58 -5.02
CA THR A 75 6.20 9.91 -4.17
C THR A 75 6.23 10.48 -2.75
N GLN A 76 7.41 10.64 -2.17
CA GLN A 76 7.57 11.23 -0.84
C GLN A 76 6.98 12.65 -0.76
N ARG A 77 7.24 13.50 -1.76
CA ARG A 77 6.66 14.85 -1.83
C ARG A 77 5.13 14.81 -1.86
N ALA A 78 4.55 13.97 -2.73
CA ALA A 78 3.09 13.82 -2.81
C ALA A 78 2.47 13.34 -1.48
N LEU A 79 3.15 12.46 -0.74
CA LEU A 79 2.73 12.00 0.58
C LEU A 79 2.83 13.12 1.64
N THR A 80 3.85 13.94 1.56
CA THR A 80 4.01 15.12 2.44
C THR A 80 2.91 16.15 2.18
N ASP A 81 2.51 16.35 0.92
CA ASP A 81 1.39 17.21 0.54
C ASP A 81 0.05 16.71 1.10
N LEU A 82 -0.09 15.40 1.31
CA LEU A 82 -1.21 14.78 2.02
C LEU A 82 -1.12 14.92 3.56
N VAL A 83 -0.11 15.62 4.07
CA VAL A 83 0.14 15.81 5.51
C VAL A 83 0.45 14.49 6.23
N LEU A 84 1.07 13.54 5.53
CA LEU A 84 1.59 12.31 6.12
C LEU A 84 3.08 12.44 6.45
N THR A 85 3.51 11.83 7.55
CA THR A 85 4.94 11.58 7.77
C THR A 85 5.39 10.57 6.71
N ALA A 86 6.33 10.97 5.84
CA ALA A 86 6.77 10.17 4.71
C ALA A 86 8.29 10.01 4.69
N THR A 87 8.77 8.78 4.50
CA THR A 87 10.19 8.46 4.37
C THR A 87 10.44 7.59 3.14
N VAL A 88 11.64 7.67 2.62
CA VAL A 88 12.17 6.77 1.59
C VAL A 88 13.22 5.89 2.24
N GLU A 89 13.06 4.58 2.10
CA GLU A 89 13.99 3.57 2.59
C GLU A 89 14.63 2.86 1.40
N THR A 90 15.94 2.70 1.42
CA THR A 90 16.65 1.92 0.40
C THR A 90 16.63 0.44 0.77
N ALA A 91 16.25 -0.42 -0.17
CA ALA A 91 16.31 -1.87 -0.01
C ALA A 91 17.64 -2.40 -0.55
N GLU A 92 18.34 -3.18 0.27
CA GLU A 92 19.51 -3.92 -0.17
C GLU A 92 19.05 -5.24 -0.80
N VAL A 93 19.13 -5.33 -2.11
CA VAL A 93 18.78 -6.56 -2.86
C VAL A 93 20.03 -7.44 -2.96
N THR A 94 19.98 -8.61 -2.35
CA THR A 94 21.03 -9.63 -2.49
C THR A 94 20.56 -10.64 -3.51
N GLU A 95 21.31 -10.80 -4.61
CA GLU A 95 20.99 -11.76 -5.66
C GLU A 95 21.13 -13.20 -5.13
N THR A 96 20.07 -13.98 -5.33
CA THR A 96 20.04 -15.41 -5.01
C THR A 96 19.63 -16.22 -6.25
N SER A 97 19.54 -17.56 -6.12
CA SER A 97 19.05 -18.45 -7.16
C SER A 97 17.56 -18.29 -7.48
N ASP A 98 16.81 -17.56 -6.64
CA ASP A 98 15.35 -17.41 -6.76
C ASP A 98 14.96 -16.36 -7.81
N GLY A 99 15.93 -15.56 -8.27
CA GLY A 99 15.77 -14.54 -9.29
C GLY A 99 15.47 -13.15 -8.75
N LEU A 100 15.86 -12.14 -9.54
CA LEU A 100 15.88 -10.73 -9.15
C LEU A 100 14.54 -10.22 -8.60
N GLU A 101 13.42 -10.65 -9.16
CA GLU A 101 12.08 -10.22 -8.71
C GLU A 101 11.74 -10.77 -7.31
N ALA A 102 12.06 -12.04 -7.05
CA ALA A 102 11.85 -12.66 -5.74
C ALA A 102 12.76 -12.03 -4.69
N ASP A 103 14.02 -11.76 -5.04
CA ASP A 103 15.00 -11.12 -4.17
C ASP A 103 14.60 -9.68 -3.84
N ALA A 104 14.17 -8.90 -4.82
CA ALA A 104 13.65 -7.54 -4.63
C ALA A 104 12.41 -7.53 -3.72
N ARG A 105 11.51 -8.51 -3.91
CA ARG A 105 10.34 -8.68 -3.06
C ARG A 105 10.75 -8.98 -1.62
N THR A 106 11.69 -9.88 -1.40
CA THR A 106 12.20 -10.24 -0.08
C THR A 106 12.86 -9.04 0.60
N ALA A 107 13.73 -8.32 -0.10
CA ALA A 107 14.37 -7.10 0.38
C ALA A 107 13.35 -6.02 0.76
N ARG A 108 12.29 -5.85 -0.04
CA ARG A 108 11.19 -4.92 0.27
C ARG A 108 10.50 -5.24 1.58
N TYR A 109 10.13 -6.52 1.78
CA TYR A 109 9.46 -6.90 3.02
C TYR A 109 10.38 -6.75 4.25
N ALA A 110 11.66 -7.11 4.14
CA ALA A 110 12.65 -6.91 5.19
C ALA A 110 12.80 -5.42 5.56
N THR A 111 12.84 -4.54 4.56
CA THR A 111 12.90 -3.08 4.76
C THR A 111 11.65 -2.54 5.44
N LEU A 112 10.46 -2.97 5.02
CA LEU A 112 9.20 -2.59 5.65
C LEU A 112 9.09 -3.07 7.10
N ASP A 113 9.56 -4.30 7.40
CA ASP A 113 9.59 -4.82 8.76
C ASP A 113 10.55 -4.05 9.67
N ARG A 114 11.72 -3.66 9.15
CA ARG A 114 12.69 -2.81 9.86
C ARG A 114 12.09 -1.44 10.18
N ALA A 115 11.49 -0.78 9.18
CA ALA A 115 10.82 0.49 9.37
C ALA A 115 9.66 0.39 10.36
N ALA A 116 8.83 -0.65 10.28
CA ALA A 116 7.72 -0.85 11.21
C ALA A 116 8.19 -0.98 12.66
N LYS A 117 9.32 -1.65 12.91
CA LYS A 117 9.93 -1.71 14.26
C LYS A 117 10.42 -0.34 14.70
N ALA A 118 11.10 0.41 13.83
CA ALA A 118 11.65 1.73 14.15
C ALA A 118 10.57 2.74 14.54
N TYR A 119 9.41 2.69 13.86
CA TYR A 119 8.29 3.58 14.14
C TYR A 119 7.28 3.03 15.16
N GLY A 120 7.51 1.86 15.74
CA GLY A 120 6.57 1.22 16.66
C GLY A 120 5.21 0.88 16.05
N ALA A 121 5.18 0.60 14.74
CA ALA A 121 3.94 0.33 14.03
C ALA A 121 3.34 -1.03 14.39
N SER A 122 2.03 -1.03 14.71
CA SER A 122 1.24 -2.22 15.02
C SER A 122 0.91 -3.06 13.79
N GLY A 123 0.97 -2.47 12.59
CA GLY A 123 0.72 -3.16 11.32
C GLY A 123 1.28 -2.41 10.13
N ILE A 124 1.40 -3.13 9.01
CA ILE A 124 1.88 -2.62 7.72
C ILE A 124 0.75 -2.75 6.71
N LEU A 125 0.31 -1.63 6.14
CA LEU A 125 -0.74 -1.57 5.15
C LEU A 125 -0.17 -1.75 3.75
N LEU A 126 -0.75 -2.70 3.01
CA LEU A 126 -0.41 -3.00 1.62
C LEU A 126 -1.63 -2.74 0.72
N ALA A 127 -1.42 -2.08 -0.41
CA ALA A 127 -2.47 -1.66 -1.34
C ALA A 127 -2.84 -2.74 -2.37
N HIS A 128 -2.86 -4.01 -1.99
CA HIS A 128 -3.33 -5.08 -2.87
C HIS A 128 -4.83 -4.95 -3.09
N THR A 129 -5.25 -5.01 -4.36
CA THR A 129 -6.63 -4.82 -4.83
C THR A 129 -7.32 -6.14 -5.17
N GLN A 130 -8.59 -6.06 -5.58
CA GLN A 130 -9.33 -7.21 -6.12
C GLN A 130 -8.67 -7.77 -7.39
N ASN A 131 -8.06 -6.91 -8.20
CA ASN A 131 -7.34 -7.33 -9.41
C ASN A 131 -6.11 -8.17 -9.04
N ASP A 132 -5.31 -7.76 -8.04
CA ASP A 132 -4.16 -8.53 -7.57
C ASP A 132 -4.60 -9.88 -6.96
N GLN A 133 -5.77 -9.90 -6.33
CA GLN A 133 -6.39 -11.12 -5.81
C GLN A 133 -6.69 -12.10 -6.96
N ALA A 134 -7.33 -11.60 -8.04
CA ALA A 134 -7.64 -12.41 -9.21
C ALA A 134 -6.36 -12.94 -9.90
N GLU A 135 -5.33 -12.10 -10.06
CA GLU A 135 -4.03 -12.51 -10.59
C GLU A 135 -3.38 -13.61 -9.74
N THR A 136 -3.41 -13.46 -8.41
CA THR A 136 -2.86 -14.46 -7.48
C THR A 136 -3.55 -15.81 -7.63
N VAL A 137 -4.88 -15.82 -7.73
CA VAL A 137 -5.68 -17.04 -7.91
C VAL A 137 -5.37 -17.69 -9.26
N LEU A 138 -5.35 -16.90 -10.35
CA LEU A 138 -5.07 -17.40 -11.70
C LEU A 138 -3.67 -18.01 -11.81
N LEU A 139 -2.65 -17.33 -11.28
CA LEU A 139 -1.28 -17.85 -11.24
C LEU A 139 -1.17 -19.15 -10.43
N GLY A 140 -1.90 -19.24 -9.33
CA GLY A 140 -1.98 -20.45 -8.52
C GLY A 140 -2.62 -21.62 -9.29
N LEU A 141 -3.69 -21.38 -10.03
CA LEU A 141 -4.35 -22.38 -10.88
C LEU A 141 -3.42 -22.86 -12.00
N LEU A 142 -2.76 -21.93 -12.69
CA LEU A 142 -1.81 -22.25 -13.78
C LEU A 142 -0.61 -23.11 -13.31
N ARG A 143 -0.19 -22.94 -12.05
CA ARG A 143 0.88 -23.74 -11.43
C ARG A 143 0.40 -25.10 -10.87
N GLY A 144 -0.90 -25.42 -10.99
CA GLY A 144 -1.44 -26.66 -10.50
C GLY A 144 -1.51 -26.79 -8.96
N SER A 145 -1.48 -25.65 -8.23
CA SER A 145 -1.37 -25.66 -6.76
C SER A 145 -2.65 -26.08 -6.01
N GLY A 146 -3.68 -26.56 -6.70
CA GLY A 146 -4.90 -27.13 -6.11
C GLY A 146 -5.77 -26.12 -5.34
N ALA A 147 -6.61 -26.63 -4.42
CA ALA A 147 -7.59 -25.84 -3.70
C ALA A 147 -7.02 -24.69 -2.84
N ARG A 148 -5.76 -24.79 -2.41
CA ARG A 148 -5.10 -23.73 -1.63
C ARG A 148 -4.89 -22.45 -2.43
N SER A 149 -4.70 -22.54 -3.74
CA SER A 149 -4.52 -21.38 -4.63
C SER A 149 -5.80 -20.59 -4.82
N LEU A 150 -6.97 -21.25 -4.68
CA LEU A 150 -8.28 -20.60 -4.78
C LEU A 150 -8.55 -19.66 -3.61
N ALA A 151 -7.86 -19.84 -2.48
CA ALA A 151 -8.04 -19.00 -1.30
C ALA A 151 -7.51 -17.56 -1.50
N GLY A 152 -6.60 -17.33 -2.47
CA GLY A 152 -6.00 -16.04 -2.71
C GLY A 152 -5.22 -15.46 -1.51
N MET A 153 -5.05 -14.14 -1.49
CA MET A 153 -4.42 -13.42 -0.39
C MET A 153 -5.39 -13.24 0.78
N ARG A 154 -4.91 -13.42 2.01
CA ARG A 154 -5.69 -13.13 3.22
C ARG A 154 -5.69 -11.62 3.50
N PRO A 155 -6.81 -11.05 4.01
CA PRO A 155 -6.87 -9.64 4.43
C PRO A 155 -5.80 -9.28 5.46
N ARG A 156 -5.44 -10.23 6.35
CA ARG A 156 -4.36 -10.05 7.33
C ARG A 156 -3.47 -11.30 7.36
N THR A 157 -2.17 -11.08 7.39
CA THR A 157 -1.16 -12.14 7.54
C THR A 157 -0.04 -11.60 8.43
N GLY A 158 0.01 -12.03 9.69
CA GLY A 158 0.90 -11.44 10.68
C GLY A 158 0.61 -9.95 10.83
N ARG A 159 1.63 -9.11 10.65
CA ARG A 159 1.50 -7.64 10.72
C ARG A 159 1.02 -6.98 9.41
N TYR A 160 0.97 -7.73 8.31
CA TYR A 160 0.55 -7.20 7.00
C TYR A 160 -0.96 -7.19 6.87
N ILE A 161 -1.52 -6.04 6.54
CA ILE A 161 -2.95 -5.77 6.40
C ILE A 161 -3.21 -5.33 4.97
N ARG A 162 -4.25 -5.86 4.32
CA ARG A 162 -4.63 -5.58 2.93
C ARG A 162 -6.07 -5.09 2.86
N PRO A 163 -6.32 -3.80 3.16
CA PRO A 163 -7.68 -3.28 3.26
C PRO A 163 -8.41 -3.25 1.92
N LEU A 164 -7.66 -3.19 0.80
CA LEU A 164 -8.21 -2.95 -0.52
C LEU A 164 -8.53 -4.23 -1.33
N LEU A 165 -8.49 -5.43 -0.72
CA LEU A 165 -8.77 -6.68 -1.45
C LEU A 165 -10.18 -6.77 -2.06
N GLY A 166 -11.14 -5.98 -1.58
CA GLY A 166 -12.49 -5.85 -2.14
C GLY A 166 -12.69 -4.60 -3.01
N ILE A 167 -11.62 -3.85 -3.30
CA ILE A 167 -11.62 -2.63 -4.10
C ILE A 167 -10.99 -2.94 -5.46
N THR A 168 -11.62 -2.50 -6.54
CA THR A 168 -11.09 -2.66 -7.90
C THR A 168 -10.03 -1.61 -8.21
N ARG A 169 -9.13 -1.91 -9.17
CA ARG A 169 -8.13 -0.95 -9.68
C ARG A 169 -8.80 0.29 -10.27
N THR A 170 -9.92 0.16 -10.94
CA THR A 170 -10.69 1.30 -11.46
C THR A 170 -11.17 2.24 -10.33
N GLU A 171 -11.56 1.68 -9.18
CA GLU A 171 -11.96 2.49 -8.03
C GLU A 171 -10.77 3.22 -7.41
N THR A 172 -9.59 2.59 -7.32
CA THR A 172 -8.37 3.26 -6.82
C THR A 172 -7.89 4.37 -7.75
N GLU A 173 -7.92 4.15 -9.06
CA GLU A 173 -7.60 5.15 -10.08
C GLU A 173 -8.55 6.35 -10.03
N SER A 174 -9.87 6.11 -9.93
CA SER A 174 -10.86 7.17 -9.76
C SER A 174 -10.61 8.00 -8.51
N ALA A 175 -10.38 7.35 -7.38
CA ALA A 175 -10.10 8.03 -6.12
C ALA A 175 -8.81 8.86 -6.18
N THR A 176 -7.76 8.34 -6.82
CA THR A 176 -6.47 9.05 -6.96
C THR A 176 -6.61 10.28 -7.84
N THR A 177 -7.37 10.20 -8.93
CA THR A 177 -7.64 11.35 -9.81
C THR A 177 -8.36 12.48 -9.06
N CYS A 178 -9.34 12.16 -8.21
CA CYS A 178 -10.04 13.13 -7.36
C CYS A 178 -9.16 13.79 -6.28
N LEU A 179 -8.03 13.19 -5.93
CA LEU A 179 -7.13 13.67 -4.86
C LEU A 179 -6.00 14.57 -5.38
N LEU A 180 -5.70 14.48 -6.68
CA LEU A 180 -4.62 15.24 -7.32
C LEU A 180 -5.13 16.54 -7.97
N TYR A 181 -6.43 16.80 -7.93
CA TYR A 181 -7.12 18.02 -8.42
C TYR A 181 -8.07 18.56 -7.35
#